data_10791f5d3b64256bcab55c8fc79be5d5
#
_entry.id   10791f5d3b64256bcab55c8fc79be5d5
#
_cell.length_a   1.000
_cell.length_b   1.000
_cell.length_c   1.000
_cell.angle_alpha   90.00
_cell.angle_beta   90.00
_cell.angle_gamma   90.00
#
_symmetry.space_group_name_H-M   'P 1'
#
loop_
_entity.id
_entity.type
_entity.pdbx_description
1 polymer ?
#
loop_
_entity_poly.entity_id
_entity_poly.type
_entity_poly.pdbx_seq_one_letter_code
_entity_poly.pdbx_strand_id
1 'polypeptide(L)'
;DWQSYVLAAASVALATREAVSNHLRQQAPAAALVRLSELAPLFQVARNAKYPLYVLDASNRDVLLIANVLPPGAEDQNPIRRVLFDAPPTLAHTTLLRFEDFVEVIAWEWDEPIVRGREVELRVVLRALRPMPSGSKITVRLQQGRLSRVNPLAHDLVEGVYPPQHWRQGDYLLHRFRVQVPTLEVVPGPHEVVIGLRRTESANYKLTIPEGDTGEHDVRVYPGQREFAVVGEVQVW
;
A
#
# COMPACT_ATOMS: atom_id res chain seq x y z
N ASP A 1 -20.28 -5.00 -27.88
CA ASP A 1 -19.58 -6.01 -27.08
C ASP A 1 -18.14 -5.52 -26.86
N TRP A 2 -17.72 -5.34 -25.60
CA TRP A 2 -16.40 -4.85 -25.25
C TRP A 2 -15.26 -5.74 -25.78
N GLN A 3 -15.51 -7.05 -25.96
CA GLN A 3 -14.54 -7.98 -26.54
C GLN A 3 -14.25 -7.65 -28.00
N SER A 4 -15.27 -7.27 -28.77
CA SER A 4 -15.08 -6.79 -30.15
C SER A 4 -14.31 -5.48 -30.21
N TYR A 5 -14.46 -4.61 -29.19
CA TYR A 5 -13.72 -3.37 -29.04
C TYR A 5 -12.23 -3.63 -28.78
N VAL A 6 -11.92 -4.57 -27.91
CA VAL A 6 -10.52 -4.96 -27.58
C VAL A 6 -9.84 -5.60 -28.78
N LEU A 7 -10.54 -6.45 -29.52
CA LEU A 7 -10.00 -7.08 -30.73
C LEU A 7 -9.70 -6.08 -31.84
N ALA A 8 -10.46 -4.99 -31.94
CA ALA A 8 -10.19 -3.91 -32.90
C ALA A 8 -9.02 -2.99 -32.45
N ALA A 9 -8.75 -2.89 -31.17
CA ALA A 9 -7.71 -2.05 -30.61
C ALA A 9 -6.37 -2.78 -30.34
N ALA A 10 -6.38 -4.12 -30.32
CA ALA A 10 -5.24 -4.93 -29.89
C ALA A 10 -4.30 -5.30 -31.04
N SER A 11 -3.30 -4.48 -31.27
CA SER A 11 -2.14 -4.90 -32.07
C SER A 11 -0.79 -4.40 -31.55
N VAL A 12 -0.62 -4.32 -30.24
CA VAL A 12 0.69 -4.00 -29.66
C VAL A 12 1.15 -5.10 -28.72
N ALA A 13 1.75 -6.13 -29.27
CA ALA A 13 2.49 -7.12 -28.50
C ALA A 13 3.82 -6.49 -28.03
N LEU A 14 4.04 -6.46 -26.69
CA LEU A 14 5.34 -6.18 -26.03
C LEU A 14 6.08 -4.91 -26.54
N ALA A 15 5.38 -3.81 -26.64
CA ALA A 15 5.98 -2.51 -26.97
C ALA A 15 6.75 -1.96 -25.75
N THR A 16 7.70 -1.06 -26.01
CA THR A 16 8.37 -0.29 -24.96
C THR A 16 7.33 0.53 -24.18
N ARG A 17 7.61 0.87 -22.91
CA ARG A 17 6.75 1.74 -22.10
C ARG A 17 6.37 3.03 -22.81
N GLU A 18 7.30 3.62 -23.53
CA GLU A 18 7.09 4.84 -24.31
C GLU A 18 6.09 4.62 -25.46
N ALA A 19 6.22 3.54 -26.20
CA ALA A 19 5.29 3.20 -27.29
C ALA A 19 3.88 2.95 -26.77
N VAL A 20 3.74 2.22 -25.65
CA VAL A 20 2.44 2.00 -24.97
C VAL A 20 1.85 3.34 -24.52
N SER A 21 2.65 4.19 -23.86
CA SER A 21 2.20 5.50 -23.41
C SER A 21 1.73 6.38 -24.55
N ASN A 22 2.47 6.43 -25.66
CA ASN A 22 2.10 7.20 -26.84
C ASN A 22 0.81 6.67 -27.49
N HIS A 23 0.64 5.34 -27.54
CA HIS A 23 -0.57 4.71 -28.04
C HIS A 23 -1.79 5.07 -27.18
N LEU A 24 -1.67 5.01 -25.85
CA LEU A 24 -2.77 5.30 -24.92
C LEU A 24 -3.09 6.81 -24.79
N ARG A 25 -2.18 7.70 -25.21
CA ARG A 25 -2.44 9.16 -25.23
C ARG A 25 -3.34 9.61 -26.39
N GLN A 26 -3.58 8.77 -27.36
CA GLN A 26 -4.44 9.10 -28.51
C GLN A 26 -5.86 9.38 -28.00
N GLN A 27 -6.56 10.29 -28.72
CA GLN A 27 -7.96 10.59 -28.38
C GLN A 27 -8.91 9.43 -28.76
N ALA A 28 -8.50 8.58 -29.71
CA ALA A 28 -9.22 7.38 -30.06
C ALA A 28 -9.10 6.33 -28.94
N PRO A 29 -10.11 5.47 -28.78
CA PRO A 29 -10.02 4.33 -27.89
C PRO A 29 -8.83 3.44 -28.25
N ALA A 30 -7.99 3.15 -27.26
CA ALA A 30 -6.77 2.36 -27.41
C ALA A 30 -6.61 1.40 -26.24
N ALA A 31 -6.10 0.20 -26.52
CA ALA A 31 -5.78 -0.80 -25.51
C ALA A 31 -4.42 -1.45 -25.78
N ALA A 32 -3.78 -1.99 -24.75
CA ALA A 32 -2.49 -2.66 -24.84
C ALA A 32 -2.37 -3.80 -23.81
N LEU A 33 -1.62 -4.84 -24.16
CA LEU A 33 -1.18 -5.85 -23.21
C LEU A 33 0.17 -5.43 -22.62
N VAL A 34 0.25 -5.41 -21.30
CA VAL A 34 1.46 -5.01 -20.56
C VAL A 34 1.77 -5.99 -19.44
N ARG A 35 3.03 -6.08 -19.04
CA ARG A 35 3.40 -6.83 -17.85
C ARG A 35 2.89 -6.10 -16.59
N LEU A 36 2.54 -6.85 -15.55
CA LEU A 36 2.14 -6.28 -14.26
C LEU A 36 3.22 -5.32 -13.72
N SER A 37 4.50 -5.63 -13.88
CA SER A 37 5.62 -4.78 -13.46
C SER A 37 5.66 -3.41 -14.15
N GLU A 38 5.02 -3.25 -15.30
CA GLU A 38 4.93 -1.99 -16.05
C GLU A 38 3.72 -1.14 -15.64
N LEU A 39 2.77 -1.68 -14.87
CA LEU A 39 1.55 -0.96 -14.52
C LEU A 39 1.85 0.31 -13.72
N ALA A 40 2.64 0.24 -12.65
CA ALA A 40 2.93 1.39 -11.81
C ALA A 40 3.71 2.50 -12.56
N PRO A 41 4.78 2.21 -13.32
CA PRO A 41 5.41 3.19 -14.19
C PRO A 41 4.46 3.83 -15.21
N LEU A 42 3.62 3.04 -15.89
CA LEU A 42 2.65 3.55 -16.85
C LEU A 42 1.57 4.41 -16.20
N PHE A 43 1.07 3.98 -15.04
CA PHE A 43 0.12 4.75 -14.25
C PHE A 43 0.70 6.10 -13.83
N GLN A 44 1.97 6.14 -13.44
CA GLN A 44 2.70 7.38 -13.15
C GLN A 44 2.75 8.31 -14.38
N VAL A 45 3.08 7.76 -15.55
CA VAL A 45 3.11 8.53 -16.81
C VAL A 45 1.71 9.05 -17.14
N ALA A 46 0.68 8.23 -17.00
CA ALA A 46 -0.72 8.62 -17.24
C ALA A 46 -1.16 9.77 -16.33
N ARG A 47 -0.86 9.67 -15.02
CA ARG A 47 -1.13 10.76 -14.05
C ARG A 47 -0.39 12.06 -14.41
N ASN A 48 0.89 11.98 -14.83
CA ASN A 48 1.67 13.17 -15.23
C ASN A 48 1.10 13.84 -16.47
N ALA A 49 0.71 13.04 -17.44
CA ALA A 49 0.19 13.53 -18.72
C ALA A 49 -1.34 13.74 -18.73
N LYS A 50 -2.00 13.48 -17.58
CA LYS A 50 -3.44 13.68 -17.34
C LYS A 50 -4.34 12.93 -18.35
N TYR A 51 -3.97 11.72 -18.72
CA TYR A 51 -4.87 10.84 -19.48
C TYR A 51 -5.31 9.65 -18.63
N PRO A 52 -6.53 9.11 -18.84
CA PRO A 52 -7.04 7.99 -18.08
C PRO A 52 -6.27 6.71 -18.42
N LEU A 53 -6.08 5.84 -17.42
CA LEU A 53 -5.54 4.50 -17.59
C LEU A 53 -6.39 3.54 -16.77
N TYR A 54 -7.02 2.60 -17.44
CA TYR A 54 -7.87 1.56 -16.87
C TYR A 54 -7.22 0.19 -17.07
N VAL A 55 -7.51 -0.74 -16.18
CA VAL A 55 -7.20 -2.16 -16.36
C VAL A 55 -8.51 -2.87 -16.65
N LEU A 56 -8.64 -3.41 -17.84
CA LEU A 56 -9.86 -4.12 -18.30
C LEU A 56 -9.84 -5.59 -17.89
N ASP A 57 -8.65 -6.18 -17.81
CA ASP A 57 -8.46 -7.56 -17.40
C ASP A 57 -7.16 -7.72 -16.61
N ALA A 58 -7.30 -8.24 -15.39
CA ALA A 58 -6.22 -8.59 -14.46
C ALA A 58 -6.30 -10.08 -14.04
N SER A 59 -6.95 -10.93 -14.81
CA SER A 59 -7.09 -12.36 -14.53
C SER A 59 -5.76 -13.13 -14.62
N ASN A 60 -4.84 -12.64 -15.46
CA ASN A 60 -3.48 -13.15 -15.53
C ASN A 60 -2.58 -12.43 -14.53
N ARG A 61 -1.75 -13.20 -13.80
CA ARG A 61 -0.85 -12.65 -12.77
C ARG A 61 0.33 -11.84 -13.33
N ASP A 62 0.71 -12.08 -14.58
CA ASP A 62 1.90 -11.48 -15.19
C ASP A 62 1.58 -10.42 -16.23
N VAL A 63 0.40 -10.52 -16.86
CA VAL A 63 -0.01 -9.69 -17.98
C VAL A 63 -1.38 -9.07 -17.74
N LEU A 64 -1.49 -7.79 -18.02
CA LEU A 64 -2.71 -7.00 -17.88
C LEU A 64 -3.15 -6.49 -19.25
N LEU A 65 -4.48 -6.41 -19.45
CA LEU A 65 -5.05 -5.63 -20.54
C LEU A 65 -5.40 -4.25 -20.00
N ILE A 66 -4.72 -3.23 -20.52
CA ILE A 66 -4.94 -1.84 -20.14
C ILE A 66 -5.57 -1.04 -21.27
N ALA A 67 -6.29 0.04 -20.95
CA ALA A 67 -6.91 0.93 -21.94
C ALA A 67 -6.97 2.38 -21.46
N ASN A 68 -7.16 3.31 -22.41
CA ASN A 68 -7.40 4.73 -22.13
C ASN A 68 -8.89 5.09 -22.03
N VAL A 69 -9.79 4.16 -22.32
CA VAL A 69 -11.24 4.32 -22.21
C VAL A 69 -11.80 3.09 -21.50
N LEU A 70 -12.72 3.31 -20.55
CA LEU A 70 -13.47 2.22 -19.92
C LEU A 70 -14.71 1.94 -20.76
N PRO A 71 -14.84 0.74 -21.39
CA PRO A 71 -16.02 0.39 -22.19
C PRO A 71 -17.30 0.36 -21.33
N PRO A 72 -18.47 0.65 -21.91
CA PRO A 72 -19.73 0.55 -21.20
C PRO A 72 -19.94 -0.84 -20.59
N GLY A 73 -20.25 -0.88 -19.29
CA GLY A 73 -20.48 -2.12 -18.53
C GLY A 73 -19.21 -2.86 -18.11
N ALA A 74 -18.01 -2.35 -18.43
CA ALA A 74 -16.76 -2.86 -17.90
C ALA A 74 -16.41 -2.19 -16.56
N GLU A 75 -15.74 -2.93 -15.67
CA GLU A 75 -15.20 -2.41 -14.41
C GLU A 75 -13.70 -2.18 -14.53
N ASP A 76 -13.22 -1.10 -13.91
CA ASP A 76 -11.77 -0.86 -13.80
C ASP A 76 -11.17 -1.79 -12.75
N GLN A 77 -10.43 -2.78 -13.21
CA GLN A 77 -9.72 -3.75 -12.38
C GLN A 77 -8.34 -3.27 -11.92
N ASN A 78 -8.03 -1.98 -12.07
CA ASN A 78 -6.72 -1.44 -11.72
C ASN A 78 -6.43 -1.61 -10.22
N PRO A 79 -5.47 -2.48 -9.85
CA PRO A 79 -5.18 -2.74 -8.44
C PRO A 79 -4.62 -1.53 -7.70
N ILE A 80 -4.00 -0.56 -8.40
CA ILE A 80 -3.49 0.67 -7.79
C ILE A 80 -4.65 1.50 -7.21
N ARG A 81 -5.84 1.50 -7.83
CA ARG A 81 -7.01 2.24 -7.32
C ARG A 81 -7.58 1.69 -6.01
N ARG A 82 -7.20 0.47 -5.63
CA ARG A 82 -7.60 -0.12 -4.34
C ARG A 82 -6.71 0.32 -3.18
N VAL A 83 -5.53 0.86 -3.49
CA VAL A 83 -4.53 1.25 -2.51
C VAL A 83 -4.20 2.73 -2.53
N LEU A 84 -4.49 3.45 -3.61
CA LEU A 84 -4.20 4.88 -3.79
C LEU A 84 -5.51 5.69 -3.76
N PHE A 85 -5.56 6.73 -2.92
CA PHE A 85 -6.72 7.58 -2.69
C PHE A 85 -6.36 9.05 -2.82
N ASP A 86 -7.34 9.87 -3.22
CA ASP A 86 -7.21 11.33 -3.32
C ASP A 86 -7.40 12.02 -1.95
N ALA A 87 -8.06 11.33 -1.01
CA ALA A 87 -8.24 11.78 0.37
C ALA A 87 -7.96 10.60 1.32
N PRO A 88 -7.58 10.86 2.59
CA PRO A 88 -7.26 9.79 3.53
C PRO A 88 -8.50 8.91 3.81
N PRO A 89 -8.40 7.59 3.65
CA PRO A 89 -9.43 6.68 4.13
C PRO A 89 -9.60 6.83 5.65
N THR A 90 -10.83 6.77 6.11
CA THR A 90 -11.14 6.78 7.54
C THR A 90 -10.92 5.41 8.13
N LEU A 91 -10.10 5.31 9.16
CA LEU A 91 -9.88 4.12 9.98
C LEU A 91 -10.23 4.42 11.46
N ALA A 92 -10.29 3.37 12.27
CA ALA A 92 -10.72 3.48 13.66
C ALA A 92 -9.78 4.33 14.52
N HIS A 93 -8.47 4.27 14.28
CA HIS A 93 -7.47 4.96 15.08
C HIS A 93 -6.66 5.93 14.25
N THR A 94 -6.59 7.20 14.69
CA THR A 94 -5.74 8.22 14.08
C THR A 94 -4.39 8.26 14.78
N THR A 95 -3.34 8.63 14.04
CA THR A 95 -1.98 8.80 14.55
C THR A 95 -1.21 9.75 13.65
N LEU A 96 -0.04 10.21 14.07
CA LEU A 96 0.87 10.94 13.20
C LEU A 96 2.31 10.55 13.50
N LEU A 97 2.84 9.67 12.66
CA LEU A 97 4.24 9.24 12.68
C LEU A 97 4.92 9.67 11.40
N ARG A 98 6.03 10.36 11.50
CA ARG A 98 6.83 10.72 10.33
C ARG A 98 8.10 9.90 10.26
N PHE A 99 8.31 9.24 9.15
CA PHE A 99 9.52 8.50 8.85
C PHE A 99 10.40 9.31 7.91
N GLU A 100 11.34 10.04 8.50
CA GLU A 100 12.14 11.07 7.83
C GLU A 100 11.22 12.06 7.09
N ASP A 101 11.57 12.43 5.87
CA ASP A 101 10.75 13.28 4.99
C ASP A 101 10.11 12.50 3.83
N PHE A 102 9.93 11.17 3.98
CA PHE A 102 9.38 10.32 2.95
C PHE A 102 7.89 10.04 3.11
N VAL A 103 7.46 9.69 4.32
CA VAL A 103 6.09 9.22 4.53
C VAL A 103 5.63 9.46 5.96
N GLU A 104 4.33 9.67 6.12
CA GLU A 104 3.64 9.70 7.40
C GLU A 104 2.66 8.53 7.50
N VAL A 105 2.59 7.91 8.67
CA VAL A 105 1.48 7.04 9.06
C VAL A 105 0.46 7.92 9.75
N ILE A 106 -0.77 7.94 9.27
CA ILE A 106 -1.81 8.86 9.75
C ILE A 106 -3.03 8.17 10.37
N ALA A 107 -3.21 6.88 10.11
CA ALA A 107 -4.26 6.08 10.72
C ALA A 107 -3.92 4.59 10.65
N TRP A 108 -4.53 3.80 11.51
CA TRP A 108 -4.41 2.35 11.52
C TRP A 108 -5.67 1.70 12.11
N GLU A 109 -5.89 0.43 11.79
CA GLU A 109 -6.91 -0.40 12.45
C GLU A 109 -6.63 -1.89 12.24
N TRP A 110 -7.18 -2.71 13.13
CA TRP A 110 -7.21 -4.18 13.02
C TRP A 110 -8.63 -4.67 12.96
N ASP A 111 -8.84 -5.80 12.29
CA ASP A 111 -10.11 -6.52 12.42
C ASP A 111 -10.26 -7.05 13.85
N GLU A 112 -11.32 -6.65 14.52
CA GLU A 112 -11.65 -7.10 15.86
C GLU A 112 -12.73 -8.19 15.85
N PRO A 113 -12.70 -9.15 16.76
CA PRO A 113 -11.71 -9.37 17.83
C PRO A 113 -10.44 -10.08 17.30
N ILE A 114 -9.28 -9.72 17.87
CA ILE A 114 -8.02 -10.43 17.60
C ILE A 114 -7.99 -11.71 18.41
N VAL A 115 -8.11 -12.85 17.76
CA VAL A 115 -8.20 -14.18 18.39
C VAL A 115 -7.02 -15.03 17.97
N ARG A 116 -6.38 -15.69 18.95
CA ARG A 116 -5.30 -16.64 18.70
C ARG A 116 -5.76 -17.78 17.77
N GLY A 117 -4.89 -18.20 16.87
CA GLY A 117 -5.18 -19.22 15.88
C GLY A 117 -6.00 -18.73 14.68
N ARG A 118 -6.38 -17.47 14.64
CA ARG A 118 -7.09 -16.86 13.51
C ARG A 118 -6.21 -15.91 12.73
N GLU A 119 -6.57 -15.71 11.46
CA GLU A 119 -6.03 -14.65 10.62
C GLU A 119 -6.80 -13.36 10.90
N VAL A 120 -6.09 -12.25 11.01
CA VAL A 120 -6.64 -10.90 11.14
C VAL A 120 -6.05 -9.99 10.08
N GLU A 121 -6.83 -9.03 9.59
CA GLU A 121 -6.32 -8.02 8.66
C GLU A 121 -5.93 -6.76 9.43
N LEU A 122 -4.75 -6.23 9.11
CA LEU A 122 -4.32 -4.90 9.52
C LEU A 122 -4.43 -3.94 8.34
N ARG A 123 -4.86 -2.73 8.64
CA ARG A 123 -4.93 -1.59 7.71
C ARG A 123 -4.15 -0.42 8.27
N VAL A 124 -3.33 0.20 7.42
CA VAL A 124 -2.53 1.38 7.77
C VAL A 124 -2.65 2.40 6.65
N VAL A 125 -3.01 3.63 6.97
CA VAL A 125 -3.03 4.73 6.01
C VAL A 125 -1.70 5.47 6.06
N LEU A 126 -1.07 5.57 4.91
CA LEU A 126 0.17 6.29 4.68
C LEU A 126 -0.10 7.56 3.87
N ARG A 127 0.56 8.66 4.21
CA ARG A 127 0.63 9.88 3.39
C ARG A 127 2.05 10.04 2.86
N ALA A 128 2.21 9.98 1.54
CA ALA A 128 3.51 10.19 0.91
C ALA A 128 3.92 11.67 0.97
N LEU A 129 5.13 11.95 1.42
CA LEU A 129 5.74 13.28 1.40
C LEU A 129 6.65 13.44 0.18
N ARG A 130 7.26 12.35 -0.27
CA ARG A 130 8.05 12.23 -1.50
C ARG A 130 8.22 10.76 -1.90
N PRO A 131 8.69 10.44 -3.12
CA PRO A 131 9.04 9.08 -3.49
C PRO A 131 10.05 8.47 -2.52
N MET A 132 9.85 7.20 -2.17
CA MET A 132 10.78 6.43 -1.34
C MET A 132 11.69 5.54 -2.21
N PRO A 133 12.85 5.12 -1.71
CA PRO A 133 13.66 4.11 -2.37
C PRO A 133 12.89 2.80 -2.61
N SER A 134 13.17 2.12 -3.71
CA SER A 134 12.62 0.80 -3.99
C SER A 134 13.04 -0.20 -2.91
N GLY A 135 12.19 -1.19 -2.64
CA GLY A 135 12.45 -2.21 -1.61
C GLY A 135 12.22 -1.72 -0.17
N SER A 136 11.72 -0.48 0.03
CA SER A 136 11.27 -0.03 1.35
C SER A 136 10.10 -0.88 1.82
N LYS A 137 10.13 -1.27 3.10
CA LYS A 137 9.16 -2.18 3.72
C LYS A 137 8.58 -1.58 5.00
N ILE A 138 7.37 -2.00 5.36
CA ILE A 138 6.74 -1.68 6.64
C ILE A 138 6.78 -2.90 7.55
N THR A 139 7.00 -2.66 8.84
CA THR A 139 6.82 -3.64 9.90
C THR A 139 5.71 -3.15 10.80
N VAL A 140 4.68 -3.97 10.99
CA VAL A 140 3.67 -3.75 12.00
C VAL A 140 3.52 -5.02 12.81
N ARG A 141 3.64 -4.92 14.11
CA ARG A 141 3.61 -6.06 15.01
C ARG A 141 2.80 -5.76 16.25
N LEU A 142 2.21 -6.79 16.81
CA LEU A 142 1.69 -6.76 18.18
C LEU A 142 2.78 -7.25 19.12
N GLN A 143 2.95 -6.59 20.24
CA GLN A 143 3.98 -6.94 21.19
C GLN A 143 3.50 -6.79 22.64
N GLN A 144 3.72 -7.83 23.44
CA GLN A 144 3.53 -7.80 24.88
C GLN A 144 4.88 -8.02 25.56
N GLY A 145 5.49 -6.95 26.05
CA GLY A 145 6.83 -6.99 26.63
C GLY A 145 7.87 -7.54 25.63
N ARG A 146 8.80 -8.37 26.13
CA ARG A 146 9.86 -9.00 25.31
C ARG A 146 9.52 -10.39 24.80
N LEU A 147 8.46 -11.01 25.33
CA LEU A 147 8.21 -12.44 25.20
C LEU A 147 7.16 -12.79 24.15
N SER A 148 6.20 -11.90 23.90
CA SER A 148 5.11 -12.16 22.95
C SER A 148 5.22 -11.21 21.76
N ARG A 149 5.33 -11.76 20.55
CA ARG A 149 5.38 -10.99 19.32
C ARG A 149 4.54 -11.65 18.23
N VAL A 150 3.64 -10.90 17.66
CA VAL A 150 2.90 -11.30 16.46
C VAL A 150 3.44 -10.48 15.29
N ASN A 151 3.70 -11.15 14.16
CA ASN A 151 4.15 -10.56 12.92
C ASN A 151 5.43 -9.68 13.04
N PRO A 152 6.59 -10.26 13.34
CA PRO A 152 7.85 -9.52 13.38
C PRO A 152 8.42 -9.19 11.99
N LEU A 153 7.83 -9.72 10.90
CA LEU A 153 8.36 -9.61 9.55
C LEU A 153 8.02 -8.25 8.91
N ALA A 154 8.88 -7.83 7.99
CA ALA A 154 8.64 -6.64 7.19
C ALA A 154 7.95 -7.00 5.87
N HIS A 155 6.95 -6.23 5.49
CA HIS A 155 6.12 -6.42 4.30
C HIS A 155 6.39 -5.34 3.26
N ASP A 156 6.21 -5.67 1.99
CA ASP A 156 6.25 -4.69 0.92
C ASP A 156 5.12 -3.67 1.11
N LEU A 157 5.45 -2.40 0.94
CA LEU A 157 4.49 -1.32 1.08
C LEU A 157 3.37 -1.46 0.04
N VAL A 158 2.12 -1.28 0.48
CA VAL A 158 0.90 -1.40 -0.33
C VAL A 158 0.87 -2.67 -1.19
N GLU A 159 1.26 -3.79 -0.57
CA GLU A 159 1.25 -5.14 -1.19
C GLU A 159 2.14 -5.23 -2.46
N GLY A 160 3.08 -4.30 -2.64
CA GLY A 160 3.91 -4.20 -3.84
C GLY A 160 3.19 -3.73 -5.10
N VAL A 161 1.86 -3.47 -5.02
CA VAL A 161 1.02 -3.10 -6.18
C VAL A 161 1.39 -1.73 -6.73
N TYR A 162 1.71 -0.78 -5.85
CA TYR A 162 2.18 0.56 -6.22
C TYR A 162 3.49 0.86 -5.48
N PRO A 163 4.63 0.46 -6.05
CA PRO A 163 5.93 0.58 -5.39
C PRO A 163 6.28 2.00 -4.99
N PRO A 164 6.94 2.20 -3.83
CA PRO A 164 7.11 3.50 -3.19
C PRO A 164 7.95 4.51 -3.99
N GLN A 165 8.78 4.07 -4.94
CA GLN A 165 9.49 4.96 -5.85
C GLN A 165 8.57 5.69 -6.85
N HIS A 166 7.32 5.27 -6.99
CA HIS A 166 6.30 5.88 -7.87
C HIS A 166 5.32 6.78 -7.11
N TRP A 167 5.45 6.91 -5.79
CA TRP A 167 4.57 7.76 -5.00
C TRP A 167 4.82 9.25 -5.29
N ARG A 168 3.79 10.05 -5.09
CA ARG A 168 3.87 11.51 -5.19
C ARG A 168 3.57 12.14 -3.84
N GLN A 169 4.09 13.32 -3.64
CA GLN A 169 3.70 14.13 -2.50
C GLN A 169 2.17 14.30 -2.45
N GLY A 170 1.58 13.99 -1.30
CA GLY A 170 0.15 14.07 -1.07
C GLY A 170 -0.65 12.82 -1.45
N ASP A 171 -0.01 11.77 -2.01
CA ASP A 171 -0.68 10.48 -2.20
C ASP A 171 -1.07 9.89 -0.84
N TYR A 172 -2.33 9.47 -0.70
CA TYR A 172 -2.80 8.66 0.42
C TYR A 172 -2.86 7.21 0.00
N LEU A 173 -2.26 6.34 0.79
CA LEU A 173 -2.05 4.94 0.45
C LEU A 173 -2.58 4.06 1.57
N LEU A 174 -3.44 3.12 1.23
CA LEU A 174 -3.94 2.12 2.16
C LEU A 174 -3.11 0.84 2.04
N HIS A 175 -2.30 0.59 3.06
CA HIS A 175 -1.56 -0.66 3.19
C HIS A 175 -2.40 -1.66 3.99
N ARG A 176 -2.58 -2.85 3.43
CA ARG A 176 -3.28 -3.97 4.05
C ARG A 176 -2.36 -5.16 4.12
N PHE A 177 -2.45 -5.94 5.16
CA PHE A 177 -1.84 -7.26 5.20
C PHE A 177 -2.53 -8.13 6.22
N ARG A 178 -2.45 -9.43 6.00
CA ARG A 178 -3.04 -10.43 6.87
C ARG A 178 -1.98 -11.07 7.73
N VAL A 179 -2.34 -11.26 8.97
CA VAL A 179 -1.45 -11.80 10.00
C VAL A 179 -2.11 -13.01 10.63
N GLN A 180 -1.43 -14.15 10.59
CA GLN A 180 -1.81 -15.30 11.39
C GLN A 180 -1.39 -15.07 12.83
N VAL A 181 -2.34 -15.00 13.77
CA VAL A 181 -2.05 -14.87 15.19
C VAL A 181 -1.72 -16.27 15.77
N PRO A 182 -0.47 -16.54 16.20
CA PRO A 182 -0.10 -17.86 16.69
C PRO A 182 -0.90 -18.27 17.94
N THR A 183 -1.20 -19.56 18.09
CA THR A 183 -1.93 -20.09 19.26
C THR A 183 -1.04 -20.27 20.47
N LEU A 184 0.22 -20.62 20.31
CA LEU A 184 1.11 -21.04 21.39
C LEU A 184 2.11 -19.94 21.82
N GLU A 185 2.50 -19.08 20.90
CA GLU A 185 3.55 -18.06 21.14
C GLU A 185 3.00 -16.73 21.62
N VAL A 186 1.69 -16.57 21.62
CA VAL A 186 1.00 -15.32 21.99
C VAL A 186 0.19 -15.53 23.25
N VAL A 187 0.51 -14.73 24.26
CA VAL A 187 -0.22 -14.75 25.54
C VAL A 187 -1.49 -13.89 25.40
N PRO A 188 -2.68 -14.33 25.86
CA PRO A 188 -3.86 -13.46 25.91
C PRO A 188 -3.61 -12.20 26.72
N GLY A 189 -4.27 -11.10 26.34
CA GLY A 189 -4.15 -9.85 27.06
C GLY A 189 -3.81 -8.66 26.17
N PRO A 190 -3.49 -7.50 26.75
CA PRO A 190 -3.17 -6.29 26.02
C PRO A 190 -1.83 -6.42 25.29
N HIS A 191 -1.80 -5.97 24.03
CA HIS A 191 -0.62 -5.92 23.20
C HIS A 191 -0.44 -4.54 22.60
N GLU A 192 0.77 -4.01 22.68
CA GLU A 192 1.15 -2.77 21.99
C GLU A 192 1.18 -2.99 20.48
N VAL A 193 0.62 -2.05 19.72
CA VAL A 193 0.75 -1.97 18.27
C VAL A 193 1.99 -1.18 17.93
N VAL A 194 2.96 -1.81 17.29
CA VAL A 194 4.27 -1.22 16.99
C VAL A 194 4.47 -1.12 15.49
N ILE A 195 4.72 0.09 15.00
CA ILE A 195 4.96 0.38 13.58
C ILE A 195 6.39 0.86 13.36
N GLY A 196 7.01 0.39 12.27
CA GLY A 196 8.31 0.83 11.82
C GLY A 196 8.47 0.70 10.31
N LEU A 197 9.40 1.45 9.74
CA LEU A 197 9.73 1.37 8.31
C LEU A 197 11.19 0.98 8.12
N ARG A 198 11.43 0.08 7.17
CA ARG A 198 12.74 -0.42 6.80
C ARG A 198 13.13 0.07 5.42
N ARG A 199 14.35 0.56 5.29
CA ARG A 199 14.96 0.98 4.03
C ARG A 199 15.58 -0.21 3.29
N THR A 200 16.27 -1.08 4.06
CA THR A 200 16.92 -2.32 3.61
C THR A 200 16.80 -3.36 4.71
N GLU A 201 17.32 -4.56 4.51
CA GLU A 201 17.30 -5.59 5.55
C GLU A 201 18.07 -5.17 6.83
N SER A 202 19.06 -4.29 6.71
CA SER A 202 19.94 -3.86 7.79
C SER A 202 19.73 -2.41 8.24
N ALA A 203 18.87 -1.62 7.58
CA ALA A 203 18.67 -0.21 7.88
C ALA A 203 17.19 0.16 7.98
N ASN A 204 16.84 0.93 8.99
CA ASN A 204 15.50 1.47 9.20
C ASN A 204 15.48 2.98 8.89
N TYR A 205 14.27 3.51 8.61
CA TYR A 205 14.03 4.94 8.56
C TYR A 205 13.95 5.50 9.97
N LYS A 206 14.50 6.70 10.17
CA LYS A 206 14.37 7.41 11.44
C LYS A 206 12.93 7.88 11.60
N LEU A 207 12.40 7.67 12.80
CA LEU A 207 11.08 8.07 13.21
C LEU A 207 11.12 9.44 13.92
N THR A 208 10.16 10.28 13.61
CA THR A 208 9.83 11.50 14.35
C THR A 208 8.35 11.50 14.67
N ILE A 209 8.00 11.84 15.89
CA ILE A 209 6.62 12.13 16.29
C ILE A 209 6.48 13.66 16.21
N PRO A 210 5.70 14.21 15.28
CA PRO A 210 5.53 15.65 15.17
C PRO A 210 4.94 16.27 16.44
N GLU A 211 5.39 17.46 16.79
CA GLU A 211 4.83 18.19 17.93
C GLU A 211 3.36 18.52 17.66
N GLY A 212 2.51 18.37 18.69
CA GLY A 212 1.08 18.63 18.61
C GLY A 212 0.23 17.47 18.10
N ASP A 213 0.81 16.29 17.89
CA ASP A 213 0.02 15.09 17.67
C ASP A 213 -0.66 14.70 18.99
N THR A 214 -1.95 14.99 19.04
CA THR A 214 -2.84 14.61 20.16
C THR A 214 -3.74 13.46 19.76
N GLY A 215 -3.26 12.55 18.91
CA GLY A 215 -4.01 11.36 18.52
C GLY A 215 -4.63 10.67 19.75
N GLU A 216 -5.67 9.88 19.56
CA GLU A 216 -6.42 9.20 20.62
C GLU A 216 -5.55 8.30 21.51
N HIS A 217 -4.33 8.01 21.08
CA HIS A 217 -3.40 7.09 21.73
C HIS A 217 -2.11 7.80 22.13
N ASP A 218 -1.51 7.34 23.22
CA ASP A 218 -0.18 7.76 23.70
C ASP A 218 0.91 7.25 22.75
N VAL A 219 1.07 7.94 21.63
CA VAL A 219 2.08 7.63 20.62
C VAL A 219 3.45 7.91 21.19
N ARG A 220 4.31 6.89 21.22
CA ARG A 220 5.67 7.02 21.74
C ARG A 220 6.68 6.22 20.94
N VAL A 221 7.92 6.68 20.97
CA VAL A 221 9.04 5.92 20.42
C VAL A 221 9.20 4.60 21.20
N TYR A 222 9.33 3.49 20.50
CA TYR A 222 9.50 2.19 21.14
C TYR A 222 10.80 2.16 21.96
N PRO A 223 10.77 1.74 23.23
CA PRO A 223 11.93 1.79 24.09
C PRO A 223 13.15 1.06 23.49
N GLY A 224 14.28 1.76 23.37
CA GLY A 224 15.52 1.23 22.84
C GLY A 224 15.59 1.05 21.32
N GLN A 225 14.56 1.42 20.58
CA GLN A 225 14.50 1.29 19.10
C GLN A 225 13.86 2.55 18.50
N ARG A 226 14.68 3.56 18.22
CA ARG A 226 14.22 4.87 17.70
C ARG A 226 13.59 4.84 16.32
N GLU A 227 13.56 3.70 15.67
CA GLU A 227 12.98 3.45 14.37
C GLU A 227 11.55 2.88 14.44
N PHE A 228 11.04 2.63 15.64
CA PHE A 228 9.73 2.06 15.88
C PHE A 228 8.93 2.93 16.85
N ALA A 229 7.62 3.03 16.58
CA ALA A 229 6.68 3.66 17.49
C ALA A 229 5.64 2.67 17.99
N VAL A 230 5.22 2.84 19.23
CA VAL A 230 3.97 2.32 19.77
C VAL A 230 2.88 3.31 19.37
N VAL A 231 1.85 2.84 18.69
CA VAL A 231 0.74 3.68 18.20
C VAL A 231 -0.57 3.41 18.93
N GLY A 232 -0.62 2.40 19.76
CA GLY A 232 -1.79 2.05 20.54
C GLY A 232 -1.68 0.66 21.15
N GLU A 233 -2.80 0.18 21.69
CA GLU A 233 -2.93 -1.12 22.34
C GLU A 233 -4.18 -1.83 21.85
N VAL A 234 -4.11 -3.14 21.70
CA VAL A 234 -5.23 -4.00 21.31
C VAL A 234 -5.32 -5.20 22.23
N GLN A 235 -6.53 -5.74 22.38
CA GLN A 235 -6.77 -6.93 23.20
C GLN A 235 -6.65 -8.19 22.33
N VAL A 236 -5.79 -9.13 22.72
CA VAL A 236 -5.68 -10.47 22.11
C VAL A 236 -6.35 -11.48 23.02
N TRP A 237 -7.21 -12.32 22.45
CA TRP A 237 -8.04 -13.33 23.14
C TRP A 237 -7.54 -14.76 22.89
#